data_c9d867421ec34a0954f1eea726a6306e
#
_entry.id   c9d867421ec34a0954f1eea726a6306e
#
_cell.length_a   1.000
_cell.length_b   1.000
_cell.length_c   1.000
_cell.angle_alpha   90.00
_cell.angle_beta   90.00
_cell.angle_gamma   90.00
#
_symmetry.space_group_name_H-M   'P 1'
#
loop_
_entity.id
_entity.type
_entity.pdbx_description
1 polymer ?
#
loop_
_entity_poly.entity_id
_entity_poly.type
_entity_poly.pdbx_seq_one_letter_code
_entity_poly.pdbx_strand_id
1 'polypeptide(L)'
;MKRKAKFQTEAEMCSVFLKNLPKGWTAYPEWNNWDIVLVRDCDGFQIGIEAKLRLNAKVITQAAERAYEVAKPGPDCRAILIPEGYRNDLTFICGLLNLEVIEVSDEPRNAKYDPWFRPELPNSKRRNFSKFPEFYPVARMPLPEIIPTVDAGKPCPTRLTEWKVKAIKLSILLAKNGFVTRKTFDELKLSATLFIYSKNEWMRRGRAKGQWRAGPNFPDFREGFEANYAELEQLFPEWSQQLTEFQTAEKAA
;
A
#
# COMPACT_ATOMS: atom_id res chain seq x y z
N MET A 1 13.18 -35.90 8.80
CA MET A 1 12.02 -35.27 9.46
C MET A 1 11.56 -34.11 8.60
N LYS A 2 10.30 -34.05 8.17
CA LYS A 2 9.74 -32.85 7.51
C LYS A 2 9.70 -31.72 8.56
N ARG A 3 10.40 -30.60 8.31
CA ARG A 3 10.26 -29.41 9.16
C ARG A 3 8.79 -28.99 9.19
N LYS A 4 8.25 -28.78 10.39
CA LYS A 4 6.91 -28.20 10.55
C LYS A 4 6.92 -26.81 9.92
N ALA A 5 5.90 -26.48 9.13
CA ALA A 5 5.79 -25.15 8.55
C ALA A 5 5.71 -24.11 9.70
N LYS A 6 6.58 -23.09 9.67
CA LYS A 6 6.64 -22.05 10.70
C LYS A 6 5.41 -21.14 10.63
N PHE A 7 4.94 -20.83 9.44
CA PHE A 7 3.73 -20.04 9.17
C PHE A 7 2.78 -20.82 8.27
N GLN A 8 1.48 -20.66 8.49
CA GLN A 8 0.44 -21.29 7.66
C GLN A 8 0.15 -20.47 6.40
N THR A 9 0.24 -19.14 6.51
CA THR A 9 -0.05 -18.20 5.42
C THR A 9 0.99 -17.10 5.30
N GLU A 10 1.07 -16.47 4.12
CA GLU A 10 1.89 -15.28 3.88
C GLU A 10 1.42 -14.12 4.78
N ALA A 11 0.11 -13.95 4.96
CA ALA A 11 -0.46 -12.92 5.82
C ALA A 11 -0.06 -13.07 7.30
N GLU A 12 0.00 -14.30 7.82
CA GLU A 12 0.49 -14.56 9.18
C GLU A 12 1.95 -14.14 9.33
N MET A 13 2.81 -14.52 8.38
CA MET A 13 4.22 -14.14 8.35
C MET A 13 4.39 -12.61 8.27
N CYS A 14 3.66 -11.95 7.36
CA CYS A 14 3.67 -10.50 7.24
C CYS A 14 3.22 -9.82 8.54
N SER A 15 2.17 -10.33 9.20
CA SER A 15 1.68 -9.78 10.47
C SER A 15 2.74 -9.84 11.56
N VAL A 16 3.48 -10.95 11.68
CA VAL A 16 4.58 -11.07 12.64
C VAL A 16 5.70 -10.08 12.30
N PHE A 17 6.08 -9.96 11.04
CA PHE A 17 7.09 -9.00 10.59
C PHE A 17 6.69 -7.56 10.92
N LEU A 18 5.46 -7.15 10.56
CA LEU A 18 4.96 -5.79 10.76
C LEU A 18 4.86 -5.40 12.24
N LYS A 19 4.42 -6.32 13.11
CA LYS A 19 4.33 -6.10 14.56
C LYS A 19 5.69 -5.85 15.22
N ASN A 20 6.76 -6.33 14.61
CA ASN A 20 8.10 -6.27 15.15
C ASN A 20 9.00 -5.28 14.40
N LEU A 21 8.43 -4.36 13.64
CA LEU A 21 9.18 -3.29 13.01
C LEU A 21 9.83 -2.38 14.07
N PRO A 22 11.08 -1.97 13.89
CA PRO A 22 11.71 -1.01 14.77
C PRO A 22 11.07 0.38 14.62
N LYS A 23 11.12 1.18 15.68
CA LYS A 23 10.67 2.58 15.64
C LYS A 23 11.37 3.34 14.51
N GLY A 24 10.64 4.25 13.88
CA GLY A 24 11.13 5.06 12.77
C GLY A 24 10.95 4.40 11.40
N TRP A 25 10.10 3.37 11.31
CA TRP A 25 9.66 2.76 10.07
C TRP A 25 8.13 2.68 10.02
N THR A 26 7.56 3.16 8.93
CA THR A 26 6.13 3.06 8.63
C THR A 26 5.92 2.05 7.52
N ALA A 27 4.95 1.16 7.68
CA ALA A 27 4.61 0.15 6.69
C ALA A 27 3.32 0.52 5.94
N TYR A 28 3.33 0.30 4.63
CA TYR A 28 2.19 0.42 3.73
C TYR A 28 1.91 -0.95 3.10
N PRO A 29 1.01 -1.76 3.70
CA PRO A 29 0.65 -3.07 3.17
C PRO A 29 -0.07 -2.95 1.81
N GLU A 30 0.18 -3.91 0.91
CA GLU A 30 -0.50 -4.02 -0.39
C GLU A 30 -0.48 -2.72 -1.22
N TRP A 31 0.66 -1.99 -1.20
CA TRP A 31 0.78 -0.72 -1.89
C TRP A 31 1.65 -0.81 -3.14
N ASN A 32 1.18 -0.19 -4.22
CA ASN A 32 1.89 -0.03 -5.50
C ASN A 32 2.50 -1.35 -6.06
N ASN A 33 1.72 -2.44 -6.01
CA ASN A 33 2.07 -3.80 -6.43
C ASN A 33 3.12 -4.51 -5.55
N TRP A 34 3.46 -3.98 -4.40
CA TRP A 34 4.25 -4.66 -3.37
C TRP A 34 3.34 -5.23 -2.29
N ASP A 35 3.68 -6.39 -1.74
CA ASP A 35 2.98 -6.91 -0.55
C ASP A 35 3.17 -5.99 0.66
N ILE A 36 4.37 -5.36 0.77
CA ILE A 36 4.66 -4.34 1.78
C ILE A 36 5.60 -3.28 1.17
N VAL A 37 5.30 -2.01 1.37
CA VAL A 37 6.26 -0.93 1.21
C VAL A 37 6.63 -0.41 2.58
N LEU A 38 7.91 -0.51 2.97
CA LEU A 38 8.43 0.12 4.18
C LEU A 38 8.99 1.50 3.86
N VAL A 39 8.70 2.46 4.73
CA VAL A 39 9.21 3.83 4.62
C VAL A 39 9.92 4.19 5.90
N ARG A 40 11.15 4.65 5.80
CA ARG A 40 11.90 5.18 6.94
C ARG A 40 11.48 6.61 7.21
N ASP A 41 10.97 6.87 8.41
CA ASP A 41 10.27 8.12 8.74
C ASP A 41 11.17 9.37 8.65
N CYS A 42 12.47 9.23 8.92
CA CYS A 42 13.39 10.36 9.01
C CYS A 42 13.81 10.94 7.63
N ASP A 43 13.74 10.16 6.56
CA ASP A 43 14.23 10.57 5.23
C ASP A 43 13.40 10.03 4.06
N GLY A 44 12.33 9.31 4.36
CA GLY A 44 11.44 8.74 3.36
C GLY A 44 12.04 7.59 2.53
N PHE A 45 13.16 6.99 2.97
CA PHE A 45 13.79 5.85 2.30
C PHE A 45 12.83 4.67 2.20
N GLN A 46 12.71 4.07 1.02
CA GLN A 46 11.70 3.05 0.72
C GLN A 46 12.30 1.68 0.45
N ILE A 47 11.67 0.64 1.01
CA ILE A 47 11.94 -0.76 0.69
C ILE A 47 10.66 -1.41 0.18
N GLY A 48 10.67 -1.87 -1.07
CA GLY A 48 9.59 -2.72 -1.62
C GLY A 48 9.84 -4.18 -1.26
N ILE A 49 8.86 -4.85 -0.68
CA ILE A 49 8.96 -6.23 -0.19
C ILE A 49 7.89 -7.11 -0.83
N GLU A 50 8.31 -8.22 -1.41
CA GLU A 50 7.46 -9.34 -1.82
C GLU A 50 7.54 -10.46 -0.78
N ALA A 51 6.41 -11.00 -0.34
CA ALA A 51 6.34 -12.01 0.70
C ALA A 51 5.99 -13.39 0.14
N LYS A 52 6.73 -14.43 0.52
CA LYS A 52 6.44 -15.81 0.15
C LYS A 52 6.84 -16.78 1.24
N LEU A 53 6.05 -17.86 1.42
CA LEU A 53 6.40 -18.93 2.36
C LEU A 53 7.61 -19.76 1.90
N ARG A 54 8.03 -19.63 0.64
CA ARG A 54 9.23 -20.28 0.09
C ARG A 54 9.87 -19.41 -0.98
N LEU A 55 11.18 -19.28 -0.92
CA LEU A 55 11.94 -18.63 -1.97
C LEU A 55 11.85 -19.47 -3.25
N ASN A 56 11.34 -18.87 -4.33
CA ASN A 56 11.19 -19.49 -5.65
C ASN A 56 11.40 -18.46 -6.78
N ALA A 57 11.54 -18.94 -8.00
CA ALA A 57 11.80 -18.08 -9.16
C ALA A 57 10.69 -17.03 -9.38
N LYS A 58 9.42 -17.37 -9.08
CA LYS A 58 8.28 -16.45 -9.27
C LYS A 58 8.42 -15.20 -8.38
N VAL A 59 8.68 -15.35 -7.07
CA VAL A 59 8.83 -14.20 -6.18
C VAL A 59 10.08 -13.38 -6.51
N ILE A 60 11.16 -14.01 -6.97
CA ILE A 60 12.35 -13.30 -7.45
C ILE A 60 11.99 -12.44 -8.67
N THR A 61 11.26 -12.99 -9.63
CA THR A 61 10.78 -12.23 -10.80
C THR A 61 9.90 -11.07 -10.38
N GLN A 62 8.97 -11.26 -9.45
CA GLN A 62 8.10 -10.20 -8.93
C GLN A 62 8.93 -9.07 -8.28
N ALA A 63 9.84 -9.41 -7.36
CA ALA A 63 10.68 -8.44 -6.68
C ALA A 63 11.66 -7.72 -7.63
N ALA A 64 12.14 -8.41 -8.67
CA ALA A 64 13.04 -7.85 -9.70
C ALA A 64 12.28 -7.09 -10.80
N GLU A 65 10.94 -7.21 -10.87
CA GLU A 65 10.16 -6.57 -11.92
C GLU A 65 10.42 -5.07 -11.96
N ARG A 66 10.70 -4.55 -13.16
CA ARG A 66 11.03 -3.13 -13.38
C ARG A 66 12.26 -2.60 -12.63
N ALA A 67 13.12 -3.48 -12.09
CA ALA A 67 14.33 -3.04 -11.39
C ALA A 67 15.26 -2.19 -12.26
N TYR A 68 15.27 -2.43 -13.59
CA TYR A 68 16.06 -1.69 -14.58
C TYR A 68 15.31 -0.49 -15.20
N GLU A 69 14.03 -0.30 -14.88
CA GLU A 69 13.25 0.85 -15.35
C GLU A 69 13.48 2.06 -14.45
N VAL A 70 14.73 2.49 -14.29
CA VAL A 70 15.13 3.59 -13.38
C VAL A 70 14.43 4.92 -13.68
N ALA A 71 13.89 5.09 -14.89
CA ALA A 71 13.09 6.26 -15.26
C ALA A 71 11.69 6.28 -14.64
N LYS A 72 11.24 5.18 -14.04
CA LYS A 72 9.95 5.10 -13.34
C LYS A 72 10.15 5.21 -11.82
N PRO A 73 9.15 5.76 -11.11
CA PRO A 73 9.17 5.75 -9.65
C PRO A 73 9.30 4.32 -9.11
N GLY A 74 10.15 4.15 -8.08
CA GLY A 74 10.41 2.85 -7.48
C GLY A 74 10.90 2.98 -6.03
N PRO A 75 11.02 1.87 -5.29
CA PRO A 75 11.63 1.87 -3.98
C PRO A 75 13.15 2.02 -4.09
N ASP A 76 13.77 2.59 -3.05
CA ASP A 76 15.24 2.69 -2.97
C ASP A 76 15.89 1.30 -2.90
N CYS A 77 15.27 0.35 -2.20
CA CYS A 77 15.71 -1.05 -2.10
C CYS A 77 14.56 -2.01 -2.36
N ARG A 78 14.92 -3.26 -2.67
CA ARG A 78 13.97 -4.35 -2.92
C ARG A 78 14.33 -5.56 -2.08
N ALA A 79 13.33 -6.22 -1.53
CA ALA A 79 13.53 -7.38 -0.68
C ALA A 79 12.47 -8.46 -0.91
N ILE A 80 12.80 -9.67 -0.48
CA ILE A 80 11.90 -10.81 -0.42
C ILE A 80 11.80 -11.26 1.03
N LEU A 81 10.59 -11.35 1.57
CA LEU A 81 10.30 -11.82 2.92
C LEU A 81 9.96 -13.30 2.89
N ILE A 82 10.68 -14.11 3.67
CA ILE A 82 10.46 -15.55 3.80
C ILE A 82 10.54 -15.99 5.27
N PRO A 83 10.00 -17.17 5.62
CA PRO A 83 10.22 -17.76 6.93
C PRO A 83 11.71 -18.08 7.16
N GLU A 84 12.16 -17.95 8.39
CA GLU A 84 13.54 -18.30 8.80
C GLU A 84 13.86 -19.76 8.47
N GLY A 85 15.06 -19.98 7.91
CA GLY A 85 15.56 -21.30 7.52
C GLY A 85 15.03 -21.83 6.20
N TYR A 86 14.37 -21.01 5.39
CA TYR A 86 13.88 -21.36 4.05
C TYR A 86 14.75 -20.78 2.91
N ARG A 87 15.96 -20.28 3.23
CA ARG A 87 16.96 -19.96 2.22
C ARG A 87 17.36 -21.21 1.43
N ASN A 88 17.64 -21.04 0.17
CA ASN A 88 18.09 -22.09 -0.75
C ASN A 88 19.07 -21.50 -1.77
N ASP A 89 19.47 -22.28 -2.76
CA ASP A 89 20.44 -21.86 -3.79
C ASP A 89 20.01 -20.59 -4.55
N LEU A 90 18.71 -20.30 -4.61
CA LEU A 90 18.19 -19.07 -5.22
C LEU A 90 18.56 -17.80 -4.43
N THR A 91 18.98 -17.93 -3.17
CA THR A 91 19.49 -16.78 -2.38
C THR A 91 20.72 -16.14 -3.04
N PHE A 92 21.56 -16.94 -3.70
CA PHE A 92 22.67 -16.43 -4.48
C PHE A 92 22.22 -15.59 -5.67
N ILE A 93 21.17 -16.06 -6.36
CA ILE A 93 20.54 -15.32 -7.47
C ILE A 93 19.95 -13.98 -6.98
N CYS A 94 19.29 -13.97 -5.81
CA CYS A 94 18.82 -12.74 -5.20
C CYS A 94 19.95 -11.73 -5.01
N GLY A 95 21.10 -12.18 -4.48
CA GLY A 95 22.29 -11.33 -4.31
C GLY A 95 22.80 -10.75 -5.64
N LEU A 96 22.85 -11.54 -6.72
CA LEU A 96 23.24 -11.06 -8.05
C LEU A 96 22.27 -10.02 -8.61
N LEU A 97 20.99 -10.10 -8.24
CA LEU A 97 19.93 -9.17 -8.65
C LEU A 97 19.78 -7.98 -7.69
N ASN A 98 20.67 -7.83 -6.73
CA ASN A 98 20.58 -6.81 -5.66
C ASN A 98 19.29 -6.89 -4.85
N LEU A 99 18.70 -8.07 -4.69
CA LEU A 99 17.54 -8.32 -3.86
C LEU A 99 17.98 -8.82 -2.48
N GLU A 100 17.55 -8.15 -1.40
CA GLU A 100 17.78 -8.66 -0.06
C GLU A 100 16.74 -9.73 0.31
N VAL A 101 17.17 -10.76 1.03
CA VAL A 101 16.28 -11.80 1.53
C VAL A 101 16.13 -11.64 3.04
N ILE A 102 14.95 -11.20 3.47
CA ILE A 102 14.58 -11.04 4.87
C ILE A 102 13.96 -12.34 5.38
N GLU A 103 14.52 -12.90 6.44
CA GLU A 103 13.99 -14.08 7.11
C GLU A 103 13.27 -13.68 8.40
N VAL A 104 12.01 -14.16 8.56
CA VAL A 104 11.18 -13.91 9.75
C VAL A 104 11.10 -15.17 10.60
N SER A 105 11.33 -15.02 11.91
CA SER A 105 11.11 -16.09 12.89
C SER A 105 9.66 -16.06 13.39
N ASP A 106 9.04 -17.22 13.50
CA ASP A 106 7.73 -17.39 14.13
C ASP A 106 7.81 -17.25 15.65
N GLU A 107 8.96 -17.63 16.23
CA GLU A 107 9.24 -17.57 17.67
C GLU A 107 10.75 -17.45 17.89
N PRO A 108 11.29 -16.25 18.19
CA PRO A 108 12.70 -16.12 18.56
C PRO A 108 13.01 -16.94 19.81
N ARG A 109 14.10 -17.71 19.81
CA ARG A 109 14.49 -18.56 20.95
C ARG A 109 14.67 -17.76 22.24
N ASN A 110 15.10 -16.52 22.10
CA ASN A 110 15.19 -15.56 23.19
C ASN A 110 14.81 -14.17 22.68
N ALA A 111 13.55 -13.79 22.88
CA ALA A 111 12.99 -12.52 22.38
C ALA A 111 13.76 -11.27 22.84
N LYS A 112 14.63 -11.38 23.87
CA LYS A 112 15.47 -10.29 24.34
C LYS A 112 16.75 -10.10 23.50
N TYR A 113 17.27 -11.16 22.89
CA TYR A 113 18.56 -11.16 22.20
C TYR A 113 18.46 -11.57 20.73
N ASP A 114 17.46 -12.35 20.37
CA ASP A 114 17.23 -12.79 18.99
C ASP A 114 16.23 -11.87 18.30
N PRO A 115 16.58 -11.27 17.17
CA PRO A 115 15.65 -10.44 16.41
C PRO A 115 14.56 -11.28 15.78
N TRP A 116 13.36 -10.70 15.64
CA TRP A 116 12.23 -11.32 14.95
C TRP A 116 12.46 -11.53 13.46
N PHE A 117 13.38 -10.79 12.87
CA PHE A 117 13.75 -10.95 11.47
C PHE A 117 15.21 -10.55 11.21
N ARG A 118 15.79 -11.07 10.16
CA ARG A 118 17.17 -10.78 9.71
C ARG A 118 17.20 -10.62 8.17
N PRO A 119 18.03 -9.70 7.63
CA PRO A 119 18.88 -8.74 8.35
C PRO A 119 18.08 -7.63 9.03
N GLU A 120 18.73 -6.87 9.91
CA GLU A 120 18.17 -5.63 10.45
C GLU A 120 17.95 -4.61 9.32
N LEU A 121 16.89 -3.81 9.43
CA LEU A 121 16.59 -2.74 8.47
C LEU A 121 17.70 -1.67 8.47
N PRO A 122 17.98 -1.04 7.32
CA PRO A 122 19.06 -0.07 7.19
C PRO A 122 18.80 1.16 8.07
N ASN A 123 19.81 1.52 8.86
CA ASN A 123 19.78 2.70 9.73
C ASN A 123 20.47 3.88 9.03
N SER A 124 19.85 5.07 9.03
CA SER A 124 20.39 6.30 8.44
C SER A 124 21.78 6.69 8.97
N LYS A 125 22.10 6.31 10.22
CA LYS A 125 23.38 6.59 10.88
C LYS A 125 24.53 5.63 10.53
N ARG A 126 24.23 4.47 9.94
CA ARG A 126 25.21 3.41 9.63
C ARG A 126 25.23 3.12 8.12
N ARG A 127 25.74 4.03 7.32
CA ARG A 127 25.82 3.87 5.86
C ARG A 127 26.69 2.71 5.37
N ASN A 128 27.66 2.23 6.17
CA ASN A 128 28.72 1.36 5.66
C ASN A 128 28.47 -0.16 5.73
N PHE A 129 27.33 -0.64 6.25
CA PHE A 129 27.07 -2.08 6.41
C PHE A 129 25.61 -2.47 6.09
N SER A 130 24.93 -1.71 5.26
CA SER A 130 23.59 -2.10 4.83
C SER A 130 23.65 -3.28 3.87
N LYS A 131 22.94 -4.35 4.19
CA LYS A 131 22.72 -5.49 3.30
C LYS A 131 21.64 -5.18 2.22
N PHE A 132 21.14 -3.96 2.22
CA PHE A 132 20.11 -3.51 1.28
C PHE A 132 20.74 -2.70 0.15
N PRO A 133 21.02 -3.32 -0.99
CA PRO A 133 21.55 -2.62 -2.17
C PRO A 133 20.53 -1.60 -2.69
N GLU A 134 21.00 -0.39 -2.99
CA GLU A 134 20.14 0.69 -3.50
C GLU A 134 20.04 0.65 -5.03
N PHE A 135 18.83 0.88 -5.55
CA PHE A 135 18.54 0.92 -6.99
C PHE A 135 18.53 2.33 -7.57
N TYR A 136 18.59 3.36 -6.73
CA TYR A 136 18.62 4.77 -7.14
C TYR A 136 17.55 5.15 -8.18
N PRO A 137 16.25 4.96 -7.90
CA PRO A 137 15.20 5.34 -8.83
C PRO A 137 15.18 6.85 -9.04
N VAL A 138 14.75 7.31 -10.22
CA VAL A 138 14.62 8.76 -10.52
C VAL A 138 13.69 9.48 -9.54
N ALA A 139 12.71 8.77 -9.01
CA ALA A 139 11.81 9.23 -7.96
C ALA A 139 11.36 8.04 -7.12
N ARG A 140 11.10 8.28 -5.84
CA ARG A 140 10.45 7.31 -4.97
C ARG A 140 8.98 7.12 -5.35
N MET A 141 8.43 5.98 -4.97
CA MET A 141 7.00 5.72 -5.16
C MET A 141 6.17 6.74 -4.38
N PRO A 142 5.10 7.30 -4.98
CA PRO A 142 4.16 8.12 -4.22
C PRO A 142 3.52 7.26 -3.12
N LEU A 143 3.37 7.84 -1.94
CA LEU A 143 2.69 7.18 -0.81
C LEU A 143 1.22 7.58 -0.78
N PRO A 144 0.32 6.72 -0.29
CA PRO A 144 -1.07 7.07 -0.12
C PRO A 144 -1.23 8.07 1.03
N GLU A 145 -2.29 8.87 0.99
CA GLU A 145 -2.62 9.81 2.06
C GLU A 145 -2.94 9.13 3.39
N ILE A 146 -3.40 7.87 3.32
CA ILE A 146 -3.73 7.03 4.47
C ILE A 146 -3.04 5.68 4.35
N ILE A 147 -2.70 5.09 5.48
CA ILE A 147 -2.09 3.76 5.53
C ILE A 147 -3.17 2.71 5.24
N PRO A 148 -2.95 1.79 4.26
CA PRO A 148 -3.89 0.70 4.03
C PRO A 148 -4.07 -0.18 5.28
N THR A 149 -5.31 -0.35 5.74
CA THR A 149 -5.65 -1.23 6.89
C THR A 149 -5.94 -2.66 6.45
N VAL A 150 -5.31 -3.11 5.38
CA VAL A 150 -5.42 -4.48 4.85
C VAL A 150 -4.26 -5.33 5.34
N ASP A 151 -4.50 -6.63 5.51
CA ASP A 151 -3.43 -7.55 5.86
C ASP A 151 -2.52 -7.78 4.65
N ALA A 152 -1.23 -7.54 4.80
CA ALA A 152 -0.23 -7.86 3.79
C ALA A 152 -0.24 -9.36 3.45
N GLY A 153 -0.03 -9.71 2.18
CA GLY A 153 0.00 -11.11 1.72
C GLY A 153 -1.37 -11.74 1.52
N LYS A 154 -2.46 -10.99 1.54
CA LYS A 154 -3.78 -11.48 1.12
C LYS A 154 -3.97 -11.34 -0.40
N PRO A 155 -4.60 -12.33 -1.06
CA PRO A 155 -4.89 -12.23 -2.49
C PRO A 155 -5.88 -11.09 -2.79
N CYS A 156 -5.69 -10.38 -3.91
CA CYS A 156 -6.66 -9.44 -4.48
C CYS A 156 -8.08 -10.07 -4.55
N PRO A 157 -9.17 -9.39 -4.08
CA PRO A 157 -9.55 -8.04 -4.55
C PRO A 157 -9.46 -6.90 -3.52
N THR A 158 -8.86 -7.11 -2.39
CA THR A 158 -8.91 -6.20 -1.23
C THR A 158 -7.81 -5.14 -1.16
N ARG A 159 -7.04 -4.90 -2.24
CA ARG A 159 -6.00 -3.85 -2.24
C ARG A 159 -6.62 -2.46 -2.20
N LEU A 160 -6.17 -1.63 -1.25
CA LEU A 160 -6.48 -0.20 -1.23
C LEU A 160 -5.61 0.52 -2.25
N THR A 161 -6.08 0.65 -3.48
CA THR A 161 -5.36 1.39 -4.53
C THR A 161 -5.64 2.89 -4.42
N GLU A 162 -4.77 3.72 -5.01
CA GLU A 162 -5.01 5.18 -5.11
C GLU A 162 -6.38 5.51 -5.71
N TRP A 163 -6.81 4.75 -6.73
CA TRP A 163 -8.14 4.88 -7.31
C TRP A 163 -9.26 4.61 -6.30
N LYS A 164 -9.11 3.56 -5.45
CA LYS A 164 -10.11 3.24 -4.41
C LYS A 164 -10.18 4.32 -3.34
N VAL A 165 -9.04 4.87 -2.90
CA VAL A 165 -9.02 6.01 -1.96
C VAL A 165 -9.81 7.19 -2.52
N LYS A 166 -9.61 7.53 -3.79
CA LYS A 166 -10.37 8.58 -4.49
C LYS A 166 -11.85 8.24 -4.62
N ALA A 167 -12.20 6.98 -4.89
CA ALA A 167 -13.58 6.51 -4.97
C ALA A 167 -14.28 6.53 -3.60
N ILE A 168 -13.57 6.21 -2.51
CA ILE A 168 -14.06 6.37 -1.14
C ILE A 168 -14.33 7.85 -0.85
N LYS A 169 -13.41 8.75 -1.19
CA LYS A 169 -13.62 10.20 -1.04
C LYS A 169 -14.86 10.68 -1.81
N LEU A 170 -15.06 10.20 -3.05
CA LEU A 170 -16.26 10.48 -3.83
C LEU A 170 -17.54 9.97 -3.13
N SER A 171 -17.49 8.76 -2.56
CA SER A 171 -18.60 8.18 -1.80
C SER A 171 -18.96 9.02 -0.57
N ILE A 172 -17.95 9.50 0.17
CA ILE A 172 -18.14 10.38 1.33
C ILE A 172 -18.79 11.71 0.91
N LEU A 173 -18.33 12.31 -0.20
CA LEU A 173 -18.93 13.53 -0.76
C LEU A 173 -20.40 13.33 -1.12
N LEU A 174 -20.73 12.23 -1.80
CA LEU A 174 -22.11 11.88 -2.15
C LEU A 174 -22.99 11.69 -0.90
N ALA A 175 -22.44 11.04 0.15
CA ALA A 175 -23.18 10.83 1.41
C ALA A 175 -23.45 12.16 2.15
N LYS A 176 -22.49 13.08 2.16
CA LYS A 176 -22.61 14.36 2.88
C LYS A 176 -23.41 15.40 2.11
N ASN A 177 -23.20 15.54 0.80
CA ASN A 177 -23.80 16.60 -0.01
C ASN A 177 -25.00 16.16 -0.82
N GLY A 178 -25.18 14.85 -1.01
CA GLY A 178 -26.22 14.28 -1.85
C GLY A 178 -25.95 14.37 -3.36
N PHE A 179 -24.94 15.09 -3.80
CA PHE A 179 -24.53 15.22 -5.20
C PHE A 179 -23.06 15.58 -5.35
N VAL A 180 -22.55 15.38 -6.55
CA VAL A 180 -21.23 15.83 -7.02
C VAL A 180 -21.36 16.40 -8.44
N THR A 181 -20.35 17.15 -8.89
CA THR A 181 -20.29 17.72 -10.23
C THR A 181 -19.13 17.12 -11.04
N ARG A 182 -19.02 17.45 -12.32
CA ARG A 182 -17.87 17.04 -13.12
C ARG A 182 -16.56 17.57 -12.55
N LYS A 183 -16.58 18.78 -12.00
CA LYS A 183 -15.42 19.39 -11.36
C LYS A 183 -14.93 18.57 -10.17
N THR A 184 -15.81 17.99 -9.36
CA THR A 184 -15.46 17.07 -8.26
C THR A 184 -14.64 15.88 -8.77
N PHE A 185 -15.02 15.28 -9.91
CA PHE A 185 -14.25 14.19 -10.51
C PHE A 185 -12.87 14.64 -10.97
N ASP A 186 -12.77 15.81 -11.60
CA ASP A 186 -11.50 16.35 -12.09
C ASP A 186 -10.56 16.66 -10.93
N GLU A 187 -11.05 17.26 -9.84
CA GLU A 187 -10.30 17.58 -8.62
C GLU A 187 -9.82 16.29 -7.90
N LEU A 188 -10.66 15.27 -7.84
CA LEU A 188 -10.27 13.95 -7.30
C LEU A 188 -9.41 13.13 -8.27
N LYS A 189 -9.18 13.63 -9.50
CA LYS A 189 -8.49 12.89 -10.56
C LYS A 189 -9.13 11.52 -10.84
N LEU A 190 -10.46 11.48 -10.86
CA LEU A 190 -11.26 10.32 -11.22
C LEU A 190 -11.84 10.50 -12.64
N SER A 191 -11.97 9.43 -13.40
CA SER A 191 -12.66 9.48 -14.69
C SER A 191 -14.16 9.61 -14.50
N ALA A 192 -14.71 10.81 -14.74
CA ALA A 192 -16.14 11.06 -14.70
C ALA A 192 -16.92 10.10 -15.63
N THR A 193 -16.33 9.74 -16.77
CA THR A 193 -16.93 8.82 -17.75
C THR A 193 -17.20 7.45 -17.16
N LEU A 194 -16.25 6.93 -16.35
CA LEU A 194 -16.38 5.62 -15.71
C LEU A 194 -17.59 5.56 -14.76
N PHE A 195 -17.88 6.65 -14.06
CA PHE A 195 -18.97 6.71 -13.09
C PHE A 195 -20.30 7.11 -13.74
N ILE A 196 -20.31 8.18 -14.54
CA ILE A 196 -21.51 8.81 -15.09
C ILE A 196 -22.14 7.98 -16.21
N TYR A 197 -21.30 7.36 -17.05
CA TYR A 197 -21.76 6.57 -18.21
C TYR A 197 -21.57 5.07 -18.00
N SER A 198 -21.44 4.65 -16.74
CA SER A 198 -21.41 3.23 -16.38
C SER A 198 -22.68 2.54 -16.86
N LYS A 199 -22.54 1.39 -17.53
CA LYS A 199 -23.67 0.52 -17.90
C LYS A 199 -24.47 0.04 -16.68
N ASN A 200 -23.86 0.10 -15.49
CA ASN A 200 -24.45 -0.34 -14.23
C ASN A 200 -25.24 0.76 -13.53
N GLU A 201 -25.48 1.91 -14.15
CA GLU A 201 -26.18 3.04 -13.54
C GLU A 201 -25.62 3.46 -12.18
N TRP A 202 -24.31 3.60 -12.08
CA TRP A 202 -23.65 4.04 -10.84
C TRP A 202 -24.04 5.46 -10.46
N MET A 203 -24.30 6.32 -11.45
CA MET A 203 -24.68 7.71 -11.22
C MET A 203 -25.99 8.05 -11.95
N ARG A 204 -26.78 8.93 -11.35
CA ARG A 204 -27.99 9.54 -11.93
C ARG A 204 -27.89 11.05 -11.92
N ARG A 205 -28.61 11.72 -12.84
CA ARG A 205 -28.70 13.19 -12.85
C ARG A 205 -29.28 13.71 -11.54
N GLY A 206 -28.67 14.76 -11.00
CA GLY A 206 -29.15 15.49 -9.84
C GLY A 206 -30.35 16.41 -10.17
N ARG A 207 -30.74 17.21 -9.18
CA ARG A 207 -31.87 18.16 -9.32
C ARG A 207 -31.52 19.33 -10.24
N ALA A 208 -30.28 19.83 -10.16
CA ALA A 208 -29.81 20.92 -11.01
C ALA A 208 -28.93 20.40 -12.15
N LYS A 209 -28.83 21.21 -13.22
CA LYS A 209 -27.97 20.91 -14.38
C LYS A 209 -26.51 20.76 -13.92
N GLY A 210 -25.86 19.70 -14.36
CA GLY A 210 -24.46 19.41 -14.03
C GLY A 210 -24.23 18.66 -12.72
N GLN A 211 -25.29 18.43 -11.92
CA GLN A 211 -25.22 17.62 -10.71
C GLN A 211 -25.43 16.14 -11.00
N TRP A 212 -24.72 15.30 -10.23
CA TRP A 212 -24.82 13.84 -10.29
C TRP A 212 -25.01 13.29 -8.88
N ARG A 213 -25.89 12.31 -8.72
CA ARG A 213 -26.19 11.62 -7.46
C ARG A 213 -25.87 10.13 -7.61
N ALA A 214 -25.67 9.45 -6.49
CA ALA A 214 -25.55 8.00 -6.49
C ALA A 214 -26.77 7.35 -7.14
N GLY A 215 -26.52 6.44 -8.07
CA GLY A 215 -27.51 5.59 -8.70
C GLY A 215 -27.81 4.36 -7.83
N PRO A 216 -28.77 3.51 -8.26
CA PRO A 216 -29.19 2.34 -7.49
C PRO A 216 -28.08 1.29 -7.34
N ASN A 217 -27.16 1.25 -8.28
CA ASN A 217 -26.06 0.28 -8.32
C ASN A 217 -24.71 0.97 -8.05
N PHE A 218 -24.73 2.12 -7.35
CA PHE A 218 -23.47 2.75 -6.92
C PHE A 218 -22.74 1.81 -5.96
N PRO A 219 -21.46 1.46 -6.21
CA PRO A 219 -20.74 0.51 -5.39
C PRO A 219 -20.62 0.98 -3.93
N ASP A 220 -20.78 0.05 -2.99
CA ASP A 220 -20.43 0.32 -1.61
C ASP A 220 -18.91 0.24 -1.42
N PHE A 221 -18.27 1.40 -1.45
CA PHE A 221 -16.82 1.51 -1.25
C PHE A 221 -16.39 1.37 0.23
N ARG A 222 -17.30 1.11 1.17
CA ARG A 222 -16.98 0.73 2.54
C ARG A 222 -16.60 -0.74 2.63
N GLU A 223 -17.27 -1.59 1.84
CA GLU A 223 -17.08 -3.04 1.90
C GLU A 223 -15.61 -3.42 1.73
N GLY A 224 -15.03 -4.01 2.78
CA GLY A 224 -13.63 -4.41 2.87
C GLY A 224 -12.63 -3.29 3.13
N PHE A 225 -13.11 -2.04 3.38
CA PHE A 225 -12.28 -0.87 3.70
C PHE A 225 -12.89 0.00 4.81
N GLU A 226 -13.62 -0.61 5.72
CA GLU A 226 -14.41 0.09 6.75
C GLU A 226 -13.56 1.05 7.59
N ALA A 227 -12.37 0.61 8.01
CA ALA A 227 -11.45 1.42 8.80
C ALA A 227 -10.89 2.60 7.99
N ASN A 228 -10.48 2.37 6.73
CA ASN A 228 -9.99 3.43 5.85
C ASN A 228 -11.10 4.42 5.47
N TYR A 229 -12.33 3.93 5.31
CA TYR A 229 -13.50 4.80 5.08
C TYR A 229 -13.73 5.71 6.28
N ALA A 230 -13.73 5.16 7.50
CA ALA A 230 -13.91 5.94 8.73
C ALA A 230 -12.79 6.98 8.94
N GLU A 231 -11.53 6.60 8.67
CA GLU A 231 -10.39 7.50 8.72
C GLU A 231 -10.55 8.66 7.73
N LEU A 232 -10.86 8.39 6.46
CA LEU A 232 -11.10 9.42 5.45
C LEU A 232 -12.31 10.29 5.77
N GLU A 233 -13.34 9.73 6.42
CA GLU A 233 -14.51 10.50 6.86
C GLU A 233 -14.15 11.44 8.02
N GLN A 234 -13.29 11.04 8.94
CA GLN A 234 -12.76 11.90 10.00
C GLN A 234 -11.88 13.03 9.44
N LEU A 235 -11.05 12.72 8.45
CA LEU A 235 -10.19 13.69 7.76
C LEU A 235 -10.94 14.55 6.73
N PHE A 236 -12.27 14.37 6.60
CA PHE A 236 -13.08 15.11 5.62
C PHE A 236 -12.88 16.63 5.67
N PRO A 237 -12.85 17.31 6.85
CA PRO A 237 -12.64 18.75 6.90
C PRO A 237 -11.31 19.20 6.28
N GLU A 238 -10.27 18.39 6.39
CA GLU A 238 -8.93 18.72 5.90
C GLU A 238 -8.83 18.60 4.38
N TRP A 239 -9.20 17.44 3.83
CA TRP A 239 -9.04 17.21 2.40
C TRP A 239 -10.15 17.85 1.55
N SER A 240 -11.36 18.10 2.11
CA SER A 240 -12.45 18.75 1.38
C SER A 240 -12.19 20.24 1.12
N GLN A 241 -11.42 20.92 1.96
CA GLN A 241 -11.01 22.33 1.74
C GLN A 241 -10.22 22.52 0.45
N GLN A 242 -9.60 21.48 -0.07
CA GLN A 242 -8.89 21.51 -1.35
C GLN A 242 -9.85 21.48 -2.55
N LEU A 243 -11.13 21.15 -2.33
CA LEU A 243 -12.15 21.08 -3.37
C LEU A 243 -12.88 22.43 -3.48
N THR A 244 -12.89 23.00 -4.66
CA THR A 244 -13.44 24.35 -4.91
C THR A 244 -14.92 24.47 -4.58
N GLU A 245 -15.70 23.39 -4.68
CA GLU A 245 -17.13 23.36 -4.38
C GLU A 245 -17.42 23.61 -2.89
N PHE A 246 -16.47 23.28 -2.01
CA PHE A 246 -16.60 23.48 -0.56
C PHE A 246 -16.14 24.87 -0.11
N GLN A 247 -15.17 25.47 -0.80
CA GLN A 247 -14.72 26.83 -0.50
C GLN A 247 -15.80 27.89 -0.77
N THR A 248 -16.79 27.58 -1.63
CA THR A 248 -17.91 28.48 -1.93
C THR A 248 -19.05 28.35 -0.92
N ALA A 249 -19.23 27.21 -0.26
CA ALA A 249 -20.29 27.01 0.73
C ALA A 249 -19.98 27.68 2.08
N GLU A 250 -18.71 27.71 2.51
CA GLU A 250 -18.30 28.43 3.73
C GLU A 250 -18.33 29.96 3.59
N LYS A 251 -18.24 30.51 2.36
CA LYS A 251 -18.36 31.95 2.13
C LYS A 251 -19.80 32.44 2.01
N ALA A 252 -20.77 31.52 1.98
CA ALA A 252 -22.20 31.81 1.86
C ALA A 252 -22.99 31.53 3.15
N ALA A 253 -22.34 31.09 4.23
CA ALA A 253 -22.87 30.90 5.57
C ALA A 253 -22.35 31.97 6.54
#